data_7e7d829b45da2bfd269aaa90715c24e3
#
_entry.id   7e7d829b45da2bfd269aaa90715c24e3
#
_cell.length_a   1.000
_cell.length_b   1.000
_cell.length_c   1.000
_cell.angle_alpha   90.00
_cell.angle_beta   90.00
_cell.angle_gamma   90.00
#
_symmetry.space_group_name_H-M   'P 1'
#
loop_
_entity.id
_entity.type
_entity.pdbx_description
1 polymer ?
#
loop_
_entity_poly.entity_id
_entity_poly.type
_entity_poly.pdbx_seq_one_letter_code
_entity_poly.pdbx_strand_id
1 'polypeptide(L)'
;MRKTTLPAFISTLVVCYIFWLLITGQIPAVFTGGAAPQILIAGVLVSVLAAAFTARFFIHSKAFHLFNPVRLFTLLFYCIFIFMKELIKANVDVAKRALSPKLPVNPGIVKVPTELKSDYGLSMLSNSITLTPGTITMDVADEDDGTNLYIHWIDVGSEDPKEAGDQIKGTMENWIRRIFE
;
A
#
# COMPACT_ATOMS: atom_id res chain seq x y z
N MET A 1 -22.24 -10.61 7.67
CA MET A 1 -21.59 -9.36 8.08
C MET A 1 -20.66 -9.64 9.25
N ARG A 2 -19.35 -9.48 9.11
CA ARG A 2 -18.38 -9.65 10.22
C ARG A 2 -18.59 -8.53 11.24
N LYS A 3 -18.63 -8.89 12.54
CA LYS A 3 -18.75 -7.92 13.62
C LYS A 3 -17.42 -7.18 13.78
N THR A 4 -17.47 -5.85 13.87
CA THR A 4 -16.30 -5.03 14.20
C THR A 4 -15.78 -5.44 15.57
N THR A 5 -14.49 -5.80 15.68
CA THR A 5 -13.87 -6.08 16.96
C THR A 5 -13.51 -4.78 17.67
N LEU A 6 -13.60 -4.76 19.01
CA LEU A 6 -13.23 -3.56 19.79
C LEU A 6 -11.82 -3.05 19.48
N PRO A 7 -10.77 -3.91 19.34
CA PRO A 7 -9.44 -3.45 18.95
C PRO A 7 -9.40 -2.80 17.56
N ALA A 8 -10.18 -3.32 16.58
CA ALA A 8 -10.25 -2.72 15.25
C ALA A 8 -10.88 -1.33 15.28
N PHE A 9 -11.96 -1.17 16.07
CA PHE A 9 -12.59 0.13 16.26
C PHE A 9 -11.63 1.14 16.90
N ILE A 10 -10.95 0.76 17.99
CA ILE A 10 -10.03 1.66 18.71
C ILE A 10 -8.85 2.06 17.82
N SER A 11 -8.24 1.12 17.08
CA SER A 11 -7.12 1.44 16.20
C SER A 11 -7.53 2.39 15.06
N THR A 12 -8.71 2.17 14.47
CA THR A 12 -9.25 3.08 13.44
C THR A 12 -9.55 4.46 14.02
N LEU A 13 -10.15 4.53 15.21
CA LEU A 13 -10.43 5.78 15.89
C LEU A 13 -9.16 6.59 16.13
N VAL A 14 -8.10 5.94 16.64
CA VAL A 14 -6.80 6.60 16.88
C VAL A 14 -6.22 7.16 15.58
N VAL A 15 -6.23 6.38 14.50
CA VAL A 15 -5.74 6.84 13.19
C VAL A 15 -6.55 8.02 12.67
N CYS A 16 -7.89 7.94 12.73
CA CYS A 16 -8.76 9.03 12.31
C CYS A 16 -8.53 10.31 13.12
N TYR A 17 -8.32 10.17 14.44
CA TYR A 17 -8.05 11.31 15.31
C TYR A 17 -6.68 11.95 15.06
N ILE A 18 -5.64 11.15 14.86
CA ILE A 18 -4.32 11.67 14.45
C ILE A 18 -4.44 12.41 13.12
N PHE A 19 -5.17 11.86 12.16
CA PHE A 19 -5.40 12.49 10.87
C PHE A 19 -6.17 13.80 10.99
N TRP A 20 -7.19 13.87 11.87
CA TRP A 20 -7.88 15.11 12.21
C TRP A 20 -6.93 16.19 12.75
N LEU A 21 -6.07 15.82 13.70
CA LEU A 21 -5.08 16.74 14.27
C LEU A 21 -4.07 17.25 13.23
N LEU A 22 -3.70 16.39 12.27
CA LEU A 22 -2.81 16.77 11.15
C LEU A 22 -3.49 17.79 10.23
N ILE A 23 -4.71 17.51 9.77
CA ILE A 23 -5.45 18.40 8.85
C ILE A 23 -5.75 19.75 9.49
N THR A 24 -6.10 19.76 10.78
CA THR A 24 -6.41 20.99 11.50
C THR A 24 -5.19 21.74 12.02
N GLY A 25 -3.99 21.20 11.81
CA GLY A 25 -2.72 21.81 12.29
C GLY A 25 -2.57 21.85 13.80
N GLN A 26 -3.36 21.03 14.53
CA GLN A 26 -3.38 21.08 16.01
C GLN A 26 -2.24 20.27 16.66
N ILE A 27 -1.46 19.48 15.91
CA ILE A 27 -0.39 18.65 16.51
C ILE A 27 0.60 19.48 17.33
N PRO A 28 1.20 20.58 16.83
CA PRO A 28 2.10 21.39 17.66
C PRO A 28 1.38 22.00 18.86
N ALA A 29 0.13 22.44 18.67
CA ALA A 29 -0.66 23.08 19.72
C ALA A 29 -1.04 22.12 20.85
N VAL A 30 -1.24 20.84 20.57
CA VAL A 30 -1.46 19.80 21.60
C VAL A 30 -0.25 19.68 22.53
N PHE A 31 0.97 19.72 21.98
CA PHE A 31 2.20 19.62 22.78
C PHE A 31 2.54 20.90 23.54
N THR A 32 2.11 22.07 23.05
CA THR A 32 2.37 23.37 23.69
C THR A 32 1.24 23.84 24.61
N GLY A 33 0.14 23.08 24.72
CA GLY A 33 -1.03 23.44 25.52
C GLY A 33 -1.92 24.51 24.90
N GLY A 34 -1.67 24.91 23.65
CA GLY A 34 -2.44 25.93 22.90
C GLY A 34 -3.56 25.37 22.02
N ALA A 35 -3.85 24.09 22.12
CA ALA A 35 -4.87 23.47 21.28
C ALA A 35 -6.27 23.97 21.63
N ALA A 36 -7.06 24.31 20.60
CA ALA A 36 -8.45 24.78 20.77
C ALA A 36 -9.37 23.62 21.23
N PRO A 37 -9.97 23.69 22.43
CA PRO A 37 -10.80 22.59 22.94
C PRO A 37 -11.94 22.19 22.03
N GLN A 38 -12.54 23.16 21.33
CA GLN A 38 -13.64 22.92 20.40
C GLN A 38 -13.20 22.02 19.23
N ILE A 39 -11.98 22.24 18.69
CA ILE A 39 -11.41 21.44 17.59
C ILE A 39 -11.07 20.03 18.08
N LEU A 40 -10.56 19.90 19.29
CA LEU A 40 -10.26 18.58 19.87
C LEU A 40 -11.54 17.75 20.09
N ILE A 41 -12.58 18.36 20.65
CA ILE A 41 -13.88 17.70 20.90
C ILE A 41 -14.54 17.32 19.57
N ALA A 42 -14.59 18.25 18.61
CA ALA A 42 -15.12 17.96 17.28
C ALA A 42 -14.35 16.80 16.61
N GLY A 43 -13.02 16.77 16.76
CA GLY A 43 -12.18 15.69 16.27
C GLY A 43 -12.54 14.33 16.85
N VAL A 44 -12.81 14.26 18.16
CA VAL A 44 -13.26 13.01 18.79
C VAL A 44 -14.59 12.55 18.19
N LEU A 45 -15.57 13.43 18.08
CA LEU A 45 -16.89 13.10 17.52
C LEU A 45 -16.79 12.60 16.07
N VAL A 46 -16.07 13.33 15.21
CA VAL A 46 -15.88 12.96 13.81
C VAL A 46 -15.12 11.63 13.71
N SER A 47 -14.07 11.43 14.51
CA SER A 47 -13.28 10.20 14.50
C SER A 47 -14.08 8.97 14.99
N VAL A 48 -14.96 9.15 15.98
CA VAL A 48 -15.87 8.08 16.43
C VAL A 48 -16.84 7.70 15.32
N LEU A 49 -17.46 8.67 14.66
CA LEU A 49 -18.38 8.41 13.55
C LEU A 49 -17.65 7.73 12.39
N ALA A 50 -16.49 8.26 11.99
CA ALA A 50 -15.67 7.66 10.95
C ALA A 50 -15.29 6.21 11.29
N ALA A 51 -14.79 5.95 12.52
CA ALA A 51 -14.44 4.61 12.96
C ALA A 51 -15.63 3.65 12.99
N ALA A 52 -16.81 4.12 13.39
CA ALA A 52 -18.02 3.28 13.40
C ALA A 52 -18.40 2.77 12.01
N PHE A 53 -18.18 3.59 10.96
CA PHE A 53 -18.46 3.20 9.58
C PHE A 53 -17.33 2.40 8.94
N THR A 54 -16.07 2.74 9.22
CA THR A 54 -14.93 2.27 8.42
C THR A 54 -14.14 1.12 9.07
N ALA A 55 -14.16 0.98 10.42
CA ALA A 55 -13.37 -0.04 11.11
C ALA A 55 -13.62 -1.46 10.61
N ARG A 56 -14.85 -1.77 10.21
CA ARG A 56 -15.24 -3.09 9.67
C ARG A 56 -14.68 -3.38 8.27
N PHE A 57 -14.30 -2.34 7.52
CA PHE A 57 -13.77 -2.47 6.16
C PHE A 57 -12.25 -2.54 6.15
N PHE A 58 -11.58 -1.79 7.02
CA PHE A 58 -10.13 -1.63 6.98
C PHE A 58 -9.36 -2.64 7.84
N ILE A 59 -9.95 -3.15 8.93
CA ILE A 59 -9.21 -4.02 9.86
C ILE A 59 -9.90 -5.35 10.02
N HIS A 60 -9.34 -6.39 9.35
CA HIS A 60 -9.91 -7.73 9.33
C HIS A 60 -9.23 -8.71 10.31
N SER A 61 -7.93 -8.55 10.61
CA SER A 61 -7.19 -9.53 11.40
C SER A 61 -6.32 -8.97 12.53
N LYS A 62 -5.41 -8.07 12.25
CA LYS A 62 -4.41 -7.59 13.21
C LYS A 62 -4.55 -6.08 13.44
N ALA A 63 -5.49 -5.69 14.33
CA ALA A 63 -5.56 -4.32 14.85
C ALA A 63 -4.19 -3.94 15.45
N PHE A 64 -3.77 -2.71 15.31
CA PHE A 64 -2.48 -2.20 15.79
C PHE A 64 -1.22 -2.78 15.13
N HIS A 65 -1.35 -3.51 14.01
CA HIS A 65 -0.19 -4.11 13.33
C HIS A 65 0.90 -3.09 12.97
N LEU A 66 0.51 -1.92 12.46
CA LEU A 66 1.42 -0.83 12.09
C LEU A 66 1.85 0.06 13.26
N PHE A 67 1.27 -0.12 14.46
CA PHE A 67 1.74 0.60 15.66
C PHE A 67 3.03 0.03 16.24
N ASN A 68 3.50 -1.12 15.73
CA ASN A 68 4.83 -1.62 16.05
C ASN A 68 5.88 -0.69 15.42
N PRO A 69 6.75 -0.02 16.21
CA PRO A 69 7.70 0.95 15.69
C PRO A 69 8.70 0.36 14.68
N VAL A 70 9.08 -0.91 14.85
CA VAL A 70 9.96 -1.61 13.90
C VAL A 70 9.29 -1.75 12.54
N ARG A 71 8.03 -2.15 12.51
CA ARG A 71 7.27 -2.28 11.25
C ARG A 71 7.02 -0.94 10.58
N LEU A 72 6.68 0.08 11.38
CA LEU A 72 6.51 1.45 10.87
C LEU A 72 7.82 1.97 10.26
N PHE A 73 8.95 1.76 10.94
CA PHE A 73 10.26 2.13 10.40
C PHE A 73 10.58 1.36 9.12
N THR A 74 10.32 0.05 9.08
CA THR A 74 10.51 -0.78 7.87
C THR A 74 9.62 -0.31 6.72
N LEU A 75 8.36 0.09 7.00
CA LEU A 75 7.46 0.66 6.01
C LEU A 75 7.99 1.98 5.44
N LEU A 76 8.41 2.88 6.31
CA LEU A 76 9.01 4.16 5.89
C LEU A 76 10.28 3.94 5.07
N PHE A 77 11.14 3.03 5.50
CA PHE A 77 12.35 2.66 4.74
C PHE A 77 11.99 2.09 3.37
N TYR A 78 11.00 1.20 3.31
CA TYR A 78 10.49 0.66 2.05
C TYR A 78 10.01 1.78 1.11
N CYS A 79 9.16 2.68 1.60
CA CYS A 79 8.59 3.75 0.78
C CYS A 79 9.67 4.71 0.25
N ILE A 80 10.64 5.09 1.09
CA ILE A 80 11.62 6.12 0.75
C ILE A 80 12.77 5.55 -0.11
N PHE A 81 13.22 4.33 0.16
CA PHE A 81 14.41 3.80 -0.49
C PHE A 81 14.09 2.72 -1.54
N ILE A 82 13.28 1.74 -1.18
CA ILE A 82 13.04 0.59 -2.06
C ILE A 82 12.06 0.98 -3.17
N PHE A 83 10.88 1.45 -2.79
CA PHE A 83 9.86 1.84 -3.76
C PHE A 83 10.31 3.02 -4.62
N MET A 84 10.94 4.05 -4.03
CA MET A 84 11.43 5.20 -4.80
C MET A 84 12.48 4.81 -5.84
N LYS A 85 13.37 3.86 -5.52
CA LYS A 85 14.33 3.32 -6.48
C LYS A 85 13.65 2.66 -7.68
N GLU A 86 12.66 1.79 -7.42
CA GLU A 86 11.92 1.11 -8.51
C GLU A 86 11.08 2.11 -9.31
N LEU A 87 10.47 3.09 -8.66
CA LEU A 87 9.73 4.18 -9.30
C LEU A 87 10.63 4.99 -10.25
N ILE A 88 11.83 5.39 -9.82
CA ILE A 88 12.78 6.13 -10.67
C ILE A 88 13.21 5.27 -11.85
N LYS A 89 13.53 3.99 -11.62
CA LYS A 89 13.94 3.06 -12.68
C LYS A 89 12.84 2.93 -13.75
N ALA A 90 11.59 2.73 -13.34
CA ALA A 90 10.45 2.59 -14.23
C ALA A 90 10.18 3.89 -15.01
N ASN A 91 10.27 5.06 -14.34
CA ASN A 91 10.13 6.35 -15.03
C ASN A 91 11.19 6.56 -16.11
N VAL A 92 12.44 6.21 -15.82
CA VAL A 92 13.54 6.31 -16.81
C VAL A 92 13.31 5.35 -17.98
N ASP A 93 12.83 4.13 -17.72
CA ASP A 93 12.53 3.16 -18.78
C ASP A 93 11.42 3.67 -19.72
N VAL A 94 10.30 4.09 -19.16
CA VAL A 94 9.18 4.62 -19.97
C VAL A 94 9.57 5.89 -20.70
N ALA A 95 10.35 6.80 -20.07
CA ALA A 95 10.86 7.99 -20.74
C ALA A 95 11.76 7.65 -21.94
N LYS A 96 12.65 6.66 -21.80
CA LYS A 96 13.48 6.18 -22.91
C LYS A 96 12.65 5.63 -24.07
N ARG A 97 11.59 4.87 -23.77
CA ARG A 97 10.67 4.35 -24.78
C ARG A 97 9.91 5.46 -25.48
N ALA A 98 9.36 6.41 -24.72
CA ALA A 98 8.62 7.56 -25.27
C ALA A 98 9.48 8.47 -26.16
N LEU A 99 10.75 8.62 -25.83
CA LEU A 99 11.70 9.41 -26.62
C LEU A 99 12.33 8.63 -27.79
N SER A 100 12.11 7.31 -27.85
CA SER A 100 12.63 6.49 -28.96
C SER A 100 11.75 6.64 -30.20
N PRO A 101 12.33 6.95 -31.40
CA PRO A 101 11.56 7.02 -32.64
C PRO A 101 10.85 5.73 -33.02
N LYS A 102 11.35 4.57 -32.52
CA LYS A 102 10.78 3.24 -32.79
C LYS A 102 9.65 2.87 -31.83
N LEU A 103 9.45 3.65 -30.76
CA LEU A 103 8.45 3.41 -29.72
C LEU A 103 8.38 1.91 -29.30
N PRO A 104 9.46 1.32 -28.73
CA PRO A 104 9.55 -0.11 -28.48
C PRO A 104 8.64 -0.50 -27.33
N VAL A 105 7.41 -0.92 -27.64
CA VAL A 105 6.42 -1.41 -26.70
C VAL A 105 5.86 -2.75 -27.19
N ASN A 106 5.66 -3.68 -26.29
CA ASN A 106 5.06 -4.99 -26.53
C ASN A 106 4.08 -5.30 -25.38
N PRO A 107 2.90 -4.61 -25.33
CA PRO A 107 2.02 -4.70 -24.20
C PRO A 107 1.32 -6.07 -24.11
N GLY A 108 1.15 -6.54 -22.89
CA GLY A 108 0.44 -7.78 -22.62
C GLY A 108 0.03 -7.91 -21.16
N ILE A 109 -0.71 -8.96 -20.86
CA ILE A 109 -1.09 -9.33 -19.48
C ILE A 109 -0.29 -10.57 -19.12
N VAL A 110 0.42 -10.51 -18.00
CA VAL A 110 1.22 -11.61 -17.47
C VAL A 110 0.69 -12.07 -16.11
N LYS A 111 0.78 -13.39 -15.87
CA LYS A 111 0.49 -14.00 -14.58
C LYS A 111 1.76 -13.96 -13.74
N VAL A 112 1.68 -13.43 -12.52
CA VAL A 112 2.81 -13.27 -11.61
C VAL A 112 2.46 -13.90 -10.26
N PRO A 113 3.09 -15.01 -9.88
CA PRO A 113 2.85 -15.66 -8.60
C PRO A 113 3.38 -14.80 -7.45
N THR A 114 2.72 -14.85 -6.28
CA THR A 114 3.16 -14.16 -5.06
C THR A 114 3.11 -15.08 -3.85
N GLU A 115 4.06 -14.90 -2.92
CA GLU A 115 4.09 -15.61 -1.64
C GLU A 115 3.32 -14.87 -0.54
N LEU A 116 2.85 -13.64 -0.81
CA LEU A 116 2.08 -12.85 0.15
C LEU A 116 0.70 -13.47 0.39
N LYS A 117 0.31 -13.52 1.67
CA LYS A 117 -0.96 -14.11 2.12
C LYS A 117 -1.89 -13.10 2.78
N SER A 118 -1.33 -11.99 3.28
CA SER A 118 -2.14 -10.97 3.93
C SER A 118 -2.75 -10.00 2.92
N ASP A 119 -4.02 -9.64 3.12
CA ASP A 119 -4.73 -8.65 2.29
C ASP A 119 -3.96 -7.33 2.21
N TYR A 120 -3.31 -6.92 3.32
CA TYR A 120 -2.50 -5.71 3.36
C TYR A 120 -1.23 -5.83 2.52
N GLY A 121 -0.55 -6.98 2.57
CA GLY A 121 0.63 -7.25 1.76
C GLY A 121 0.30 -7.26 0.28
N LEU A 122 -0.76 -7.99 -0.11
CA LEU A 122 -1.25 -8.04 -1.49
C LEU A 122 -1.65 -6.65 -2.00
N SER A 123 -2.41 -5.89 -1.20
CA SER A 123 -2.79 -4.52 -1.56
C SER A 123 -1.57 -3.60 -1.71
N MET A 124 -0.60 -3.70 -0.82
CA MET A 124 0.62 -2.89 -0.89
C MET A 124 1.46 -3.23 -2.12
N LEU A 125 1.61 -4.52 -2.46
CA LEU A 125 2.34 -4.95 -3.65
C LEU A 125 1.63 -4.50 -4.93
N SER A 126 0.32 -4.73 -5.02
CA SER A 126 -0.51 -4.32 -6.16
C SER A 126 -0.46 -2.81 -6.41
N ASN A 127 -0.56 -2.01 -5.34
CA ASN A 127 -0.42 -0.58 -5.42
C ASN A 127 0.99 -0.15 -5.82
N SER A 128 2.03 -0.78 -5.27
CA SER A 128 3.41 -0.47 -5.63
C SER A 128 3.69 -0.74 -7.11
N ILE A 129 3.20 -1.87 -7.64
CA ILE A 129 3.31 -2.21 -9.06
C ILE A 129 2.55 -1.19 -9.92
N THR A 130 1.32 -0.85 -9.55
CA THR A 130 0.47 0.08 -10.32
C THR A 130 1.00 1.52 -10.29
N LEU A 131 1.63 1.95 -9.20
CA LEU A 131 2.25 3.27 -9.09
C LEU A 131 3.56 3.40 -9.89
N THR A 132 4.21 2.28 -10.26
CA THR A 132 5.34 2.32 -11.18
C THR A 132 4.83 2.40 -12.62
N PRO A 133 5.29 3.40 -13.44
CA PRO A 133 4.81 3.55 -14.80
C PRO A 133 5.16 2.32 -15.67
N GLY A 134 4.22 1.94 -16.53
CA GLY A 134 4.37 0.79 -17.42
C GLY A 134 3.73 -0.50 -16.91
N THR A 135 3.24 -0.54 -15.67
CA THR A 135 2.57 -1.72 -15.09
C THR A 135 1.27 -1.34 -14.39
N ILE A 136 0.25 -2.21 -14.49
CA ILE A 136 -1.03 -2.06 -13.82
C ILE A 136 -1.47 -3.42 -13.31
N THR A 137 -1.68 -3.59 -12.02
CA THR A 137 -2.30 -4.78 -11.47
C THR A 137 -3.79 -4.77 -11.82
N MET A 138 -4.21 -5.76 -12.60
CA MET A 138 -5.57 -5.89 -13.10
C MET A 138 -6.44 -6.70 -12.15
N ASP A 139 -5.87 -7.79 -11.59
CA ASP A 139 -6.58 -8.71 -10.70
C ASP A 139 -5.62 -9.40 -9.75
N VAL A 140 -6.17 -9.91 -8.64
CA VAL A 140 -5.50 -10.76 -7.66
C VAL A 140 -6.38 -11.97 -7.43
N ALA A 141 -5.95 -13.14 -7.85
CA ALA A 141 -6.72 -14.36 -7.79
C ALA A 141 -6.01 -15.44 -6.96
N ASP A 142 -6.79 -16.11 -6.11
CA ASP A 142 -6.36 -17.33 -5.44
C ASP A 142 -6.73 -18.52 -6.34
N GLU A 143 -5.73 -19.25 -6.77
CA GLU A 143 -5.85 -20.40 -7.67
C GLU A 143 -5.27 -21.65 -7.01
N ASP A 144 -5.41 -22.80 -7.67
CA ASP A 144 -4.91 -24.09 -7.14
C ASP A 144 -3.39 -24.09 -6.91
N ASP A 145 -2.65 -23.30 -7.69
CA ASP A 145 -1.19 -23.14 -7.61
C ASP A 145 -0.74 -22.01 -6.65
N GLY A 146 -1.70 -21.31 -6.03
CA GLY A 146 -1.45 -20.24 -5.07
C GLY A 146 -2.05 -18.90 -5.49
N THR A 147 -1.66 -17.83 -4.78
CA THR A 147 -2.11 -16.48 -5.08
C THR A 147 -1.32 -15.89 -6.23
N ASN A 148 -2.01 -15.39 -7.25
CA ASN A 148 -1.45 -14.83 -8.46
C ASN A 148 -1.94 -13.42 -8.73
N LEU A 149 -1.04 -12.56 -9.24
CA LEU A 149 -1.34 -11.22 -9.72
C LEU A 149 -1.41 -11.25 -11.24
N TYR A 150 -2.48 -10.70 -11.83
CA TYR A 150 -2.59 -10.46 -13.26
C TYR A 150 -2.22 -9.02 -13.55
N ILE A 151 -1.12 -8.82 -14.27
CA ILE A 151 -0.49 -7.51 -14.44
C ILE A 151 -0.44 -7.17 -15.93
N HIS A 152 -1.06 -6.05 -16.30
CA HIS A 152 -0.80 -5.44 -17.59
C HIS A 152 0.60 -4.81 -17.57
N TRP A 153 1.43 -5.15 -18.54
CA TRP A 153 2.81 -4.69 -18.66
C TRP A 153 3.05 -4.09 -20.04
N ILE A 154 3.59 -2.89 -20.10
CA ILE A 154 3.78 -2.10 -21.34
C ILE A 154 4.76 -2.76 -22.33
N ASP A 155 5.68 -3.57 -21.83
CA ASP A 155 6.66 -4.29 -22.65
C ASP A 155 6.97 -5.63 -22.00
N VAL A 156 6.26 -6.68 -22.44
CA VAL A 156 6.41 -8.04 -21.92
C VAL A 156 7.78 -8.58 -22.27
N GLY A 157 8.67 -8.63 -21.28
CA GLY A 157 10.02 -9.16 -21.41
C GLY A 157 10.11 -10.68 -21.33
N SER A 158 9.14 -11.31 -20.65
CA SER A 158 8.99 -12.77 -20.56
C SER A 158 7.54 -13.12 -20.25
N GLU A 159 7.02 -14.19 -20.86
CA GLU A 159 5.73 -14.80 -20.54
C GLU A 159 5.84 -15.85 -19.42
N ASP A 160 7.06 -16.26 -19.04
CA ASP A 160 7.25 -17.16 -17.90
C ASP A 160 6.84 -16.44 -16.60
N PRO A 161 5.92 -17.01 -15.80
CA PRO A 161 5.37 -16.35 -14.61
C PRO A 161 6.42 -15.97 -13.57
N LYS A 162 7.47 -16.76 -13.43
CA LYS A 162 8.54 -16.50 -12.47
C LYS A 162 9.47 -15.40 -12.95
N GLU A 163 9.90 -15.46 -14.21
CA GLU A 163 10.76 -14.43 -14.81
C GLU A 163 10.05 -13.08 -14.89
N ALA A 164 8.78 -13.07 -15.31
CA ALA A 164 7.94 -11.86 -15.29
C ALA A 164 7.82 -11.30 -13.86
N GLY A 165 7.60 -12.18 -12.88
CA GLY A 165 7.56 -11.82 -11.47
C GLY A 165 8.85 -11.17 -10.99
N ASP A 166 10.00 -11.75 -11.28
CA ASP A 166 11.31 -11.23 -10.88
C ASP A 166 11.58 -9.84 -11.51
N GLN A 167 11.15 -9.62 -12.76
CA GLN A 167 11.30 -8.33 -13.44
C GLN A 167 10.37 -7.25 -12.90
N ILE A 168 9.11 -7.58 -12.61
CA ILE A 168 8.07 -6.63 -12.18
C ILE A 168 8.16 -6.35 -10.68
N LYS A 169 8.18 -7.39 -9.85
CA LYS A 169 8.20 -7.26 -8.37
C LYS A 169 9.56 -6.88 -7.83
N GLY A 170 10.62 -7.37 -8.45
CA GLY A 170 11.99 -7.18 -7.98
C GLY A 170 12.13 -7.54 -6.50
N THR A 171 12.64 -6.59 -5.71
CA THR A 171 12.80 -6.77 -4.26
C THR A 171 11.59 -6.32 -3.44
N MET A 172 10.55 -5.73 -4.06
CA MET A 172 9.41 -5.13 -3.35
C MET A 172 8.66 -6.15 -2.49
N GLU A 173 8.36 -7.32 -3.04
CA GLU A 173 7.61 -8.36 -2.33
C GLU A 173 8.31 -8.81 -1.03
N ASN A 174 9.62 -9.00 -1.05
CA ASN A 174 10.40 -9.41 0.12
C ASN A 174 10.34 -8.39 1.26
N TRP A 175 10.33 -7.09 0.93
CA TRP A 175 10.21 -6.02 1.91
C TRP A 175 8.79 -5.92 2.46
N ILE A 176 7.79 -6.03 1.59
CA ILE A 176 6.36 -5.99 1.96
C ILE A 176 6.03 -7.18 2.89
N ARG A 177 6.56 -8.36 2.62
CA ARG A 177 6.41 -9.54 3.48
C ARG A 177 6.93 -9.27 4.91
N ARG A 178 8.08 -8.66 5.06
CA ARG A 178 8.64 -8.29 6.39
C ARG A 178 7.77 -7.30 7.16
N ILE A 179 6.98 -6.47 6.46
CA ILE A 179 6.12 -5.47 7.07
C ILE A 179 4.80 -6.09 7.51
N PHE A 180 4.18 -6.95 6.68
CA PHE A 180 2.80 -7.38 6.84
C PHE A 180 2.61 -8.84 7.26
N GLU A 181 3.64 -9.64 7.20
CA GLU A 181 3.64 -11.05 7.66
C GLU A 181 4.60 -11.28 8.82
#